data_e6380b14853cad981516d486e5ad7963
#
_entry.id   e6380b14853cad981516d486e5ad7963
#
_cell.length_a   1.000
_cell.length_b   1.000
_cell.length_c   1.000
_cell.angle_alpha   90.00
_cell.angle_beta   90.00
_cell.angle_gamma   90.00
#
_symmetry.space_group_name_H-M   'P 1'
#
loop_
_entity.id
_entity.type
_entity.pdbx_description
1 polymer ?
#
loop_
_entity_poly.entity_id
_entity_poly.type
_entity_poly.pdbx_seq_one_letter_code
_entity_poly.pdbx_strand_id
1 'polypeptide(L)'
;MDIVQIIKQLFQEYYPRDHLYIAGFMGVLFLLLIAAPIDDKGSAAPNKIRQIPIPISFEAIIDEVALPNHNLELSDFVVAKEPPAEASHWRNVEIKSGDNLSAIFTMVGLTDQDLFRVLNSSDEAKILNRVFPGYQLNFLIPTEGELEQLRVLKSPLEGFLFTRNNNDYRVEEILKEAQISQAFKVGEISDSLFMAGQREQIPAVHIMEMANIFGGVIDFILDPRIGDQFSILYDEKFLDGEFVGNGEILATRFVNQGKTFIAVRYIDEEGEIGYYSPDGESMRK
;
A
#
# COMPACT_ATOMS: atom_id res chain seq x y z
N MET A 1 23.21 -42.68 -35.56
CA MET A 1 22.62 -42.92 -34.25
C MET A 1 21.40 -41.99 -34.14
N ASP A 2 20.21 -42.55 -34.04
CA ASP A 2 18.96 -41.82 -34.19
C ASP A 2 18.75 -40.87 -32.96
N ILE A 3 18.37 -39.63 -33.24
CA ILE A 3 18.08 -38.58 -32.19
C ILE A 3 17.10 -39.12 -31.13
N VAL A 4 16.18 -40.02 -31.56
CA VAL A 4 15.21 -40.66 -30.66
C VAL A 4 15.89 -41.58 -29.64
N GLN A 5 17.00 -42.23 -29.99
CA GLN A 5 17.76 -43.07 -29.06
C GLN A 5 18.56 -42.25 -28.06
N ILE A 6 19.10 -41.12 -28.48
CA ILE A 6 19.82 -40.18 -27.57
C ILE A 6 18.86 -39.57 -26.55
N ILE A 7 17.66 -39.16 -26.97
CA ILE A 7 16.64 -38.63 -26.07
C ILE A 7 16.16 -39.71 -25.09
N LYS A 8 15.96 -40.95 -25.53
CA LYS A 8 15.61 -42.06 -24.61
C LYS A 8 16.69 -42.35 -23.57
N GLN A 9 17.95 -42.26 -23.95
CA GLN A 9 19.08 -42.52 -23.05
C GLN A 9 19.24 -41.43 -22.03
N LEU A 10 19.08 -40.14 -22.42
CA LEU A 10 19.09 -38.98 -21.50
C LEU A 10 17.91 -39.03 -20.50
N PHE A 11 16.73 -39.44 -20.92
CA PHE A 11 15.59 -39.58 -20.03
C PHE A 11 15.73 -40.77 -19.04
N GLN A 12 16.41 -41.86 -19.40
CA GLN A 12 16.62 -42.99 -18.50
C GLN A 12 17.70 -42.76 -17.46
N GLU A 13 18.68 -41.90 -17.74
CA GLU A 13 19.84 -41.66 -16.86
C GLU A 13 19.58 -40.51 -15.89
N TYR A 14 18.72 -39.55 -16.20
CA TYR A 14 18.49 -38.33 -15.39
C TYR A 14 17.17 -38.33 -14.59
N TYR A 15 16.20 -39.21 -14.92
CA TYR A 15 14.92 -39.28 -14.20
C TYR A 15 14.66 -40.69 -13.67
N PRO A 16 14.70 -40.92 -12.37
CA PRO A 16 14.27 -42.17 -11.77
C PRO A 16 12.80 -42.45 -12.14
N ARG A 17 12.50 -43.69 -12.48
CA ARG A 17 11.16 -44.13 -12.94
C ARG A 17 10.01 -43.69 -12.04
N ASP A 18 10.27 -43.56 -10.74
CA ASP A 18 9.29 -43.16 -9.74
C ASP A 18 8.79 -41.72 -9.93
N HIS A 19 9.65 -40.79 -10.38
CA HIS A 19 9.25 -39.43 -10.73
C HIS A 19 8.35 -39.31 -11.96
N LEU A 20 8.50 -40.22 -12.92
CA LEU A 20 7.64 -40.28 -14.12
C LEU A 20 6.21 -40.72 -13.74
N TYR A 21 6.09 -41.67 -12.80
CA TYR A 21 4.77 -42.09 -12.29
C TYR A 21 4.11 -40.98 -11.45
N ILE A 22 4.85 -40.25 -10.66
CA ILE A 22 4.33 -39.13 -9.88
C ILE A 22 3.89 -37.99 -10.80
N ALA A 23 4.70 -37.63 -11.81
CA ALA A 23 4.33 -36.62 -12.80
C ALA A 23 3.11 -37.00 -13.61
N GLY A 24 3.01 -38.27 -14.02
CA GLY A 24 1.82 -38.82 -14.72
C GLY A 24 0.58 -38.78 -13.83
N PHE A 25 0.69 -39.19 -12.59
CA PHE A 25 -0.41 -39.15 -11.61
C PHE A 25 -0.88 -37.73 -11.35
N MET A 26 0.04 -36.75 -11.13
CA MET A 26 -0.29 -35.34 -10.97
C MET A 26 -0.95 -34.73 -12.22
N GLY A 27 -0.51 -35.13 -13.43
CA GLY A 27 -1.13 -34.69 -14.68
C GLY A 27 -2.59 -35.21 -14.84
N VAL A 28 -2.85 -36.45 -14.46
CA VAL A 28 -4.21 -37.03 -14.48
C VAL A 28 -5.09 -36.39 -13.41
N LEU A 29 -4.55 -36.12 -12.21
CA LEU A 29 -5.27 -35.44 -11.15
C LEU A 29 -5.65 -34.00 -11.53
N PHE A 30 -4.75 -33.30 -12.22
CA PHE A 30 -4.98 -31.94 -12.73
C PHE A 30 -6.07 -31.93 -13.83
N LEU A 31 -6.08 -32.92 -14.74
CA LEU A 31 -7.12 -33.06 -15.75
C LEU A 31 -8.47 -33.40 -15.13
N LEU A 32 -8.52 -34.20 -14.07
CA LEU A 32 -9.76 -34.51 -13.35
C LEU A 32 -10.31 -33.29 -12.61
N LEU A 33 -9.45 -32.39 -12.07
CA LEU A 33 -9.85 -31.14 -11.45
C LEU A 33 -10.44 -30.15 -12.47
N ILE A 34 -9.92 -30.10 -13.70
CA ILE A 34 -10.48 -29.27 -14.78
C ILE A 34 -11.80 -29.82 -15.33
N ALA A 35 -11.98 -31.14 -15.30
CA ALA A 35 -13.18 -31.83 -15.79
C ALA A 35 -14.31 -31.91 -14.74
N ALA A 36 -14.06 -31.51 -13.49
CA ALA A 36 -15.09 -31.47 -12.45
C ALA A 36 -16.10 -30.37 -12.78
N PRO A 37 -17.42 -30.68 -12.89
CA PRO A 37 -18.42 -29.62 -13.07
C PRO A 37 -18.38 -28.68 -11.84
N ILE A 38 -18.18 -27.41 -12.10
CA ILE A 38 -18.32 -26.36 -11.07
C ILE A 38 -19.81 -26.29 -10.74
N ASP A 39 -20.21 -26.88 -9.63
CA ASP A 39 -21.58 -26.80 -9.12
C ASP A 39 -21.77 -25.39 -8.55
N ASP A 40 -22.34 -24.52 -9.36
CA ASP A 40 -22.60 -23.10 -9.04
C ASP A 40 -23.81 -22.99 -8.07
N LYS A 41 -23.67 -23.58 -6.90
CA LYS A 41 -24.61 -23.43 -5.78
C LYS A 41 -23.96 -22.70 -4.62
N GLY A 42 -23.73 -21.42 -4.80
CA GLY A 42 -23.16 -20.55 -3.77
C GLY A 42 -23.33 -19.08 -4.10
N SER A 43 -24.41 -18.71 -4.78
CA SER A 43 -24.81 -17.32 -4.83
C SER A 43 -25.29 -16.90 -3.43
N ALA A 44 -24.35 -16.45 -2.58
CA ALA A 44 -24.69 -15.69 -1.40
C ALA A 44 -25.37 -14.41 -1.86
N ALA A 45 -26.65 -14.26 -1.54
CA ALA A 45 -27.44 -13.06 -1.78
C ALA A 45 -26.68 -11.85 -1.25
N PRO A 46 -26.68 -10.71 -1.97
CA PRO A 46 -26.02 -9.52 -1.50
C PRO A 46 -26.62 -9.12 -0.17
N ASN A 47 -25.77 -9.02 0.84
CA ASN A 47 -26.13 -8.57 2.18
C ASN A 47 -26.74 -7.18 2.05
N LYS A 48 -28.08 -7.10 2.12
CA LYS A 48 -28.81 -5.84 2.14
C LYS A 48 -28.38 -5.11 3.40
N ILE A 49 -27.49 -4.14 3.24
CA ILE A 49 -27.23 -3.13 4.26
C ILE A 49 -28.58 -2.52 4.61
N ARG A 50 -29.09 -2.88 5.78
CA ARG A 50 -30.31 -2.33 6.33
C ARG A 50 -29.99 -0.89 6.74
N GLN A 51 -30.21 0.05 5.83
CA GLN A 51 -30.21 1.47 6.18
C GLN A 51 -31.31 1.67 7.19
N ILE A 52 -30.94 1.92 8.44
CA ILE A 52 -31.85 2.39 9.47
C ILE A 52 -31.97 3.90 9.21
N PRO A 53 -33.11 4.40 8.74
CA PRO A 53 -33.29 5.84 8.64
C PRO A 53 -33.34 6.38 10.06
N ILE A 54 -32.36 7.16 10.46
CA ILE A 54 -32.42 7.98 11.66
C ILE A 54 -33.28 9.19 11.26
N PRO A 55 -34.49 9.37 11.79
CA PRO A 55 -35.27 10.56 11.51
C PRO A 55 -34.65 11.73 12.27
N ILE A 56 -33.78 12.47 11.59
CA ILE A 56 -33.37 13.78 12.09
C ILE A 56 -34.48 14.76 11.71
N SER A 57 -35.46 14.94 12.61
CA SER A 57 -36.41 16.03 12.52
C SER A 57 -35.70 17.34 12.81
N PHE A 58 -35.47 18.12 11.78
CA PHE A 58 -34.92 19.49 11.88
C PHE A 58 -35.96 20.52 12.33
N GLU A 59 -37.17 20.10 12.72
CA GLU A 59 -38.28 21.00 13.07
C GLU A 59 -38.34 21.47 14.53
N ALA A 60 -37.40 21.07 15.40
CA ALA A 60 -37.50 21.36 16.84
C ALA A 60 -36.50 22.38 17.41
N ILE A 61 -35.80 23.18 16.59
CA ILE A 61 -34.84 24.18 17.10
C ILE A 61 -35.07 25.59 16.48
N ILE A 62 -36.28 25.91 16.03
CA ILE A 62 -36.60 27.28 15.60
C ILE A 62 -37.75 27.82 16.42
N ASP A 63 -37.69 27.71 17.72
CA ASP A 63 -38.48 28.56 18.59
C ASP A 63 -37.54 29.17 19.65
N GLU A 64 -37.54 30.51 19.63
CA GLU A 64 -36.97 31.36 20.66
C GLU A 64 -35.52 31.85 20.49
N VAL A 65 -35.17 32.44 19.32
CA VAL A 65 -34.24 33.57 19.31
C VAL A 65 -34.83 34.71 18.52
N ALA A 66 -35.41 35.68 19.24
CA ALA A 66 -35.82 36.95 18.68
C ALA A 66 -34.59 37.70 18.16
N LEU A 67 -34.41 37.74 16.88
CA LEU A 67 -33.40 38.58 16.23
C LEU A 67 -33.94 40.02 16.14
N PRO A 68 -33.19 41.05 16.53
CA PRO A 68 -33.57 42.43 16.30
C PRO A 68 -33.60 42.71 14.80
N ASN A 69 -34.69 43.32 14.35
CA ASN A 69 -34.86 43.80 12.98
C ASN A 69 -33.72 44.76 12.60
N HIS A 70 -32.75 44.29 11.85
CA HIS A 70 -31.90 45.12 11.01
C HIS A 70 -32.21 44.77 9.55
N ASN A 71 -32.84 45.74 8.86
CA ASN A 71 -32.92 45.77 7.42
C ASN A 71 -31.47 45.83 6.87
N LEU A 72 -30.88 44.67 6.61
CA LEU A 72 -29.71 44.58 5.77
C LEU A 72 -30.21 44.35 4.35
N GLU A 73 -30.03 45.35 3.51
CA GLU A 73 -30.27 45.24 2.07
C GLU A 73 -29.36 44.14 1.50
N LEU A 74 -29.94 43.22 0.75
CA LEU A 74 -29.27 42.08 0.12
C LEU A 74 -28.28 42.48 -0.99
N SER A 75 -27.95 43.76 -1.12
CA SER A 75 -27.12 44.31 -2.19
C SER A 75 -25.60 44.34 -1.89
N ASP A 76 -25.19 44.10 -0.63
CA ASP A 76 -23.78 44.29 -0.25
C ASP A 76 -22.96 42.98 -0.09
N PHE A 77 -23.57 41.81 -0.30
CA PHE A 77 -22.81 40.62 -0.51
C PHE A 77 -22.36 40.52 -1.96
N VAL A 78 -21.34 41.28 -2.31
CA VAL A 78 -20.49 40.92 -3.45
C VAL A 78 -19.85 39.57 -3.07
N VAL A 79 -20.55 38.49 -3.45
CA VAL A 79 -19.87 37.19 -3.56
C VAL A 79 -18.70 37.44 -4.50
N ALA A 80 -17.51 37.57 -3.94
CA ALA A 80 -16.30 37.53 -4.74
C ALA A 80 -16.39 36.21 -5.50
N LYS A 81 -16.77 36.34 -6.79
CA LYS A 81 -16.75 35.22 -7.72
C LYS A 81 -15.28 34.80 -7.73
N GLU A 82 -14.98 33.70 -7.02
CA GLU A 82 -13.66 33.07 -7.16
C GLU A 82 -13.40 33.01 -8.66
N PRO A 83 -12.22 33.51 -9.11
CA PRO A 83 -11.87 33.36 -10.51
C PRO A 83 -12.07 31.89 -10.88
N PRO A 84 -12.66 31.58 -12.03
CA PRO A 84 -12.83 30.19 -12.45
C PRO A 84 -11.51 29.51 -12.25
N ALA A 85 -11.47 28.45 -11.43
CA ALA A 85 -10.28 27.65 -11.22
C ALA A 85 -9.76 27.32 -12.62
N GLU A 86 -8.66 27.95 -13.01
CA GLU A 86 -8.00 27.64 -14.27
C GLU A 86 -7.82 26.14 -14.25
N ALA A 87 -8.38 25.44 -15.22
CA ALA A 87 -8.35 24.01 -15.30
C ALA A 87 -6.89 23.59 -15.16
N SER A 88 -6.53 23.05 -14.03
CA SER A 88 -5.14 22.78 -13.68
C SER A 88 -4.60 21.81 -14.75
N HIS A 89 -3.68 22.24 -15.57
CA HIS A 89 -3.07 21.46 -16.63
C HIS A 89 -2.11 20.39 -16.09
N TRP A 90 -2.43 19.85 -14.91
CA TRP A 90 -1.68 18.77 -14.28
C TRP A 90 -1.91 17.46 -15.03
N ARG A 91 -0.81 16.83 -15.46
CA ARG A 91 -0.79 15.47 -16.01
C ARG A 91 -0.15 14.56 -14.99
N ASN A 92 -0.90 13.57 -14.52
CA ASN A 92 -0.48 12.65 -13.48
C ASN A 92 -0.09 11.31 -14.11
N VAL A 93 1.08 10.80 -13.77
CA VAL A 93 1.61 9.52 -14.23
C VAL A 93 2.13 8.74 -13.04
N GLU A 94 1.63 7.52 -12.85
CA GLU A 94 2.19 6.56 -11.90
C GLU A 94 3.23 5.70 -12.60
N ILE A 95 4.41 5.58 -11.99
CA ILE A 95 5.50 4.77 -12.52
C ILE A 95 5.20 3.30 -12.33
N LYS A 96 5.28 2.54 -13.41
CA LYS A 96 5.12 1.08 -13.43
C LYS A 96 6.45 0.37 -13.64
N SER A 97 6.48 -0.91 -13.35
CA SER A 97 7.66 -1.73 -13.62
C SER A 97 8.00 -1.74 -15.12
N GLY A 98 9.24 -1.39 -15.45
CA GLY A 98 9.73 -1.30 -16.81
C GLY A 98 9.60 0.08 -17.48
N ASP A 99 8.95 1.05 -16.84
CA ASP A 99 8.89 2.41 -17.33
C ASP A 99 10.27 3.08 -17.33
N ASN A 100 10.47 4.00 -18.26
CA ASN A 100 11.62 4.90 -18.28
C ASN A 100 11.17 6.36 -18.42
N LEU A 101 11.95 7.26 -17.83
CA LEU A 101 11.58 8.68 -17.77
C LEU A 101 11.48 9.35 -19.13
N SER A 102 12.35 8.99 -20.08
CA SER A 102 12.31 9.57 -21.44
C SER A 102 10.97 9.27 -22.12
N ALA A 103 10.50 8.02 -22.03
CA ALA A 103 9.18 7.63 -22.55
C ALA A 103 8.03 8.36 -21.85
N ILE A 104 8.11 8.52 -20.51
CA ILE A 104 7.09 9.25 -19.72
C ILE A 104 7.07 10.73 -20.14
N PHE A 105 8.23 11.40 -20.27
CA PHE A 105 8.30 12.78 -20.70
C PHE A 105 7.72 12.96 -22.12
N THR A 106 8.07 12.08 -23.04
CA THR A 106 7.51 12.09 -24.40
C THR A 106 5.98 11.89 -24.38
N MET A 107 5.47 10.97 -23.55
CA MET A 107 4.03 10.70 -23.42
C MET A 107 3.24 11.93 -22.93
N VAL A 108 3.83 12.75 -22.05
CA VAL A 108 3.20 13.99 -21.59
C VAL A 108 3.49 15.20 -22.49
N GLY A 109 4.15 14.99 -23.65
CA GLY A 109 4.41 16.04 -24.65
C GLY A 109 5.66 16.88 -24.35
N LEU A 110 6.56 16.38 -23.50
CA LEU A 110 7.87 16.97 -23.21
C LEU A 110 8.98 16.29 -24.00
N THR A 111 10.15 16.90 -24.03
CA THR A 111 11.32 16.40 -24.75
C THR A 111 12.38 15.82 -23.82
N ASP A 112 13.33 15.05 -24.37
CA ASP A 112 14.51 14.60 -23.62
C ASP A 112 15.36 15.78 -23.12
N GLN A 113 15.29 16.93 -23.77
CA GLN A 113 15.97 18.13 -23.32
C GLN A 113 15.35 18.70 -22.05
N ASP A 114 14.02 18.61 -21.90
CA ASP A 114 13.32 19.02 -20.68
C ASP A 114 13.69 18.07 -19.53
N LEU A 115 13.71 16.76 -19.79
CA LEU A 115 14.19 15.77 -18.82
C LEU A 115 15.64 16.06 -18.40
N PHE A 116 16.53 16.34 -19.36
CA PHE A 116 17.93 16.65 -19.08
C PHE A 116 18.08 17.89 -18.18
N ARG A 117 17.29 18.94 -18.43
CA ARG A 117 17.30 20.15 -17.58
C ARG A 117 16.88 19.83 -16.15
N VAL A 118 15.80 19.06 -15.97
CA VAL A 118 15.34 18.65 -14.63
C VAL A 118 16.41 17.82 -13.93
N LEU A 119 16.97 16.81 -14.59
CA LEU A 119 17.99 15.92 -14.02
C LEU A 119 19.27 16.63 -13.57
N ASN A 120 19.60 17.75 -14.18
CA ASN A 120 20.83 18.52 -13.89
C ASN A 120 20.57 19.78 -13.07
N SER A 121 19.34 19.99 -12.59
CA SER A 121 18.98 21.20 -11.86
C SER A 121 19.55 21.23 -10.44
N SER A 122 19.74 20.07 -9.81
CA SER A 122 20.24 19.98 -8.43
C SER A 122 20.68 18.56 -8.07
N ASP A 123 21.29 18.41 -6.87
CA ASP A 123 21.65 17.10 -6.34
C ASP A 123 20.40 16.27 -5.98
N GLU A 124 19.32 16.88 -5.53
CA GLU A 124 18.04 16.25 -5.23
C GLU A 124 17.39 15.64 -6.47
N ALA A 125 17.64 16.22 -7.66
CA ALA A 125 17.18 15.67 -8.93
C ALA A 125 17.70 14.25 -9.22
N LYS A 126 18.76 13.82 -8.52
CA LYS A 126 19.27 12.43 -8.59
C LYS A 126 18.23 11.38 -8.20
N ILE A 127 17.18 11.75 -7.47
CA ILE A 127 16.04 10.84 -7.19
C ILE A 127 15.43 10.31 -8.48
N LEU A 128 15.38 11.13 -9.52
CA LEU A 128 14.83 10.74 -10.82
C LEU A 128 15.68 9.66 -11.53
N ASN A 129 16.95 9.50 -11.17
CA ASN A 129 17.78 8.41 -11.69
C ASN A 129 17.42 7.03 -11.10
N ARG A 130 16.63 7.00 -10.03
CA ARG A 130 16.22 5.78 -9.33
C ARG A 130 14.75 5.86 -8.95
N VAL A 131 13.89 6.02 -9.94
CA VAL A 131 12.46 5.96 -9.72
C VAL A 131 12.02 4.50 -9.54
N PHE A 132 11.09 4.29 -8.61
CA PHE A 132 10.54 2.96 -8.32
C PHE A 132 9.08 2.89 -8.77
N PRO A 133 8.58 1.70 -9.12
CA PRO A 133 7.16 1.49 -9.34
C PRO A 133 6.34 1.99 -8.15
N GLY A 134 5.22 2.68 -8.42
CA GLY A 134 4.38 3.33 -7.42
C GLY A 134 4.70 4.82 -7.17
N TYR A 135 5.86 5.32 -7.62
CA TYR A 135 6.12 6.77 -7.58
C TYR A 135 5.14 7.51 -8.50
N GLN A 136 4.72 8.70 -8.09
CA GLN A 136 3.85 9.53 -8.90
C GLN A 136 4.59 10.76 -9.42
N LEU A 137 4.47 10.98 -10.72
CA LEU A 137 4.98 12.16 -11.41
C LEU A 137 3.78 13.02 -11.80
N ASN A 138 3.70 14.24 -11.27
CA ASN A 138 2.66 15.19 -11.62
C ASN A 138 3.32 16.36 -12.37
N PHE A 139 2.95 16.54 -13.62
CA PHE A 139 3.51 17.55 -14.52
C PHE A 139 2.52 18.70 -14.68
N LEU A 140 2.92 19.91 -14.36
CA LEU A 140 2.19 21.13 -14.72
C LEU A 140 2.77 21.66 -16.03
N ILE A 141 2.01 21.48 -17.11
CA ILE A 141 2.37 21.89 -18.45
C ILE A 141 1.32 22.87 -18.94
N PRO A 142 1.61 24.18 -18.99
CA PRO A 142 0.73 25.17 -19.58
C PRO A 142 0.48 24.88 -21.07
N THR A 143 -0.47 25.59 -21.65
CA THR A 143 -0.91 25.41 -23.05
C THR A 143 0.25 25.55 -24.07
N GLU A 144 1.34 26.19 -23.66
CA GLU A 144 2.52 26.48 -24.53
C GLU A 144 3.58 25.36 -24.58
N GLY A 145 3.33 24.23 -23.87
CA GLY A 145 4.15 23.01 -24.02
C GLY A 145 5.46 22.98 -23.23
N GLU A 146 5.71 23.93 -22.33
CA GLU A 146 6.89 23.94 -21.47
C GLU A 146 6.54 23.43 -20.06
N LEU A 147 7.43 22.64 -19.46
CA LEU A 147 7.28 22.15 -18.08
C LEU A 147 7.45 23.32 -17.11
N GLU A 148 6.38 23.70 -16.42
CA GLU A 148 6.41 24.73 -15.38
C GLU A 148 6.74 24.16 -14.02
N GLN A 149 6.08 23.05 -13.65
CA GLN A 149 6.36 22.33 -12.41
C GLN A 149 6.33 20.82 -12.63
N LEU A 150 7.21 20.13 -11.93
CA LEU A 150 7.20 18.68 -11.79
C LEU A 150 7.18 18.32 -10.30
N ARG A 151 6.13 17.61 -9.87
CA ARG A 151 6.09 17.00 -8.54
C ARG A 151 6.42 15.53 -8.65
N VAL A 152 7.44 15.10 -7.92
CA VAL A 152 7.87 13.71 -7.83
C VAL A 152 7.53 13.22 -6.44
N LEU A 153 6.50 12.40 -6.31
CA LEU A 153 6.06 11.86 -5.03
C LEU A 153 6.55 10.42 -4.87
N LYS A 154 7.31 10.15 -3.83
CA LYS A 154 7.68 8.80 -3.39
C LYS A 154 6.51 8.13 -2.68
N SER A 155 5.77 8.94 -1.92
CA SER A 155 4.56 8.58 -1.20
C SER A 155 3.64 9.82 -1.13
N PRO A 156 2.40 9.70 -0.65
CA PRO A 156 1.55 10.87 -0.38
C PRO A 156 2.16 11.88 0.60
N LEU A 157 3.14 11.44 1.42
CA LEU A 157 3.74 12.24 2.48
C LEU A 157 5.06 12.89 2.08
N GLU A 158 5.79 12.34 1.11
CA GLU A 158 7.12 12.81 0.79
C GLU A 158 7.41 12.82 -0.71
N GLY A 159 8.21 13.77 -1.12
CA GLY A 159 8.62 13.92 -2.51
C GLY A 159 9.43 15.18 -2.74
N PHE A 160 9.45 15.62 -3.99
CA PHE A 160 10.12 16.85 -4.42
C PHE A 160 9.24 17.62 -5.38
N LEU A 161 9.28 18.95 -5.28
CA LEU A 161 8.68 19.87 -6.23
C LEU A 161 9.78 20.60 -6.98
N PHE A 162 9.83 20.42 -8.27
CA PHE A 162 10.68 21.14 -9.20
C PHE A 162 9.86 22.27 -9.80
N THR A 163 10.25 23.51 -9.56
CA THR A 163 9.59 24.69 -10.14
C THR A 163 10.56 25.37 -11.10
N ARG A 164 10.10 25.66 -12.29
CA ARG A 164 10.90 26.33 -13.32
C ARG A 164 11.37 27.70 -12.82
N ASN A 165 12.65 27.96 -13.00
CA ASN A 165 13.29 29.23 -12.73
C ASN A 165 14.16 29.60 -13.94
N ASN A 166 13.61 30.39 -14.88
CA ASN A 166 14.22 30.71 -16.19
C ASN A 166 14.56 29.44 -17.01
N ASN A 167 15.84 29.12 -17.11
CA ASN A 167 16.33 27.97 -17.88
C ASN A 167 16.70 26.76 -17.03
N ASP A 168 16.42 26.83 -15.73
CA ASP A 168 16.73 25.80 -14.71
C ASP A 168 15.51 25.51 -13.83
N TYR A 169 15.63 24.62 -12.86
CA TYR A 169 14.58 24.30 -11.88
C TYR A 169 15.09 24.49 -10.46
N ARG A 170 14.27 25.17 -9.66
CA ARG A 170 14.42 25.19 -8.20
C ARG A 170 13.73 23.97 -7.62
N VAL A 171 14.40 23.30 -6.68
CA VAL A 171 13.88 22.10 -6.03
C VAL A 171 13.52 22.41 -4.60
N GLU A 172 12.34 21.96 -4.19
CA GLU A 172 11.84 22.05 -2.82
C GLU A 172 11.42 20.64 -2.37
N GLU A 173 11.81 20.25 -1.17
CA GLU A 173 11.37 18.99 -0.59
C GLU A 173 9.91 19.10 -0.15
N ILE A 174 9.11 18.10 -0.47
CA ILE A 174 7.75 17.93 0.02
C ILE A 174 7.83 16.95 1.18
N LEU A 175 7.56 17.45 2.38
CA LEU A 175 7.44 16.62 3.59
C LEU A 175 6.14 17.01 4.30
N LYS A 176 5.22 16.04 4.41
CA LYS A 176 3.94 16.22 5.07
C LYS A 176 3.88 15.33 6.30
N GLU A 177 3.37 15.85 7.39
CA GLU A 177 3.14 15.09 8.61
C GLU A 177 1.82 14.32 8.49
N ALA A 178 1.87 13.01 8.77
CA ALA A 178 0.69 12.18 8.83
C ALA A 178 0.04 12.27 10.21
N GLN A 179 -1.28 12.24 10.23
CA GLN A 179 -2.03 11.94 11.44
C GLN A 179 -1.93 10.43 11.71
N ILE A 180 -1.54 10.07 12.93
CA ILE A 180 -1.39 8.67 13.33
C ILE A 180 -2.65 8.21 14.06
N SER A 181 -3.18 7.08 13.61
CA SER A 181 -4.22 6.32 14.31
C SER A 181 -3.71 4.92 14.60
N GLN A 182 -4.16 4.32 15.69
CA GLN A 182 -3.75 2.97 16.06
C GLN A 182 -4.82 1.96 15.67
N ALA A 183 -4.40 0.89 15.00
CA ALA A 183 -5.23 -0.24 14.68
C ALA A 183 -4.85 -1.44 15.55
N PHE A 184 -5.86 -2.08 16.14
CA PHE A 184 -5.68 -3.33 16.90
C PHE A 184 -6.47 -4.44 16.23
N LYS A 185 -5.81 -5.55 15.94
CA LYS A 185 -6.39 -6.72 15.29
C LYS A 185 -6.08 -7.98 16.07
N VAL A 186 -7.00 -8.93 16.03
CA VAL A 186 -6.88 -10.25 16.65
C VAL A 186 -7.25 -11.30 15.62
N GLY A 187 -6.55 -12.41 15.58
CA GLY A 187 -6.86 -13.51 14.68
C GLY A 187 -6.53 -14.88 15.30
N GLU A 188 -7.08 -15.91 14.67
CA GLU A 188 -6.86 -17.30 15.02
C GLU A 188 -6.41 -18.09 13.80
N ILE A 189 -5.43 -18.98 13.98
CA ILE A 189 -4.90 -19.82 12.92
C ILE A 189 -5.89 -20.96 12.62
N SER A 190 -6.39 -21.01 11.40
CA SER A 190 -7.14 -22.14 10.87
C SER A 190 -6.41 -22.87 9.75
N ASP A 191 -5.40 -22.23 9.17
CA ASP A 191 -4.60 -22.72 8.05
C ASP A 191 -3.14 -22.24 8.17
N SER A 192 -2.86 -20.95 7.90
CA SER A 192 -1.55 -20.33 8.05
C SER A 192 -1.67 -18.96 8.71
N LEU A 193 -0.57 -18.46 9.29
CA LEU A 193 -0.51 -17.09 9.81
C LEU A 193 -0.92 -16.07 8.77
N PHE A 194 -0.39 -16.24 7.53
CA PHE A 194 -0.65 -15.30 6.45
C PHE A 194 -2.13 -15.22 6.09
N MET A 195 -2.78 -16.36 5.89
CA MET A 195 -4.20 -16.43 5.55
C MET A 195 -5.09 -15.94 6.70
N ALA A 196 -4.72 -16.30 7.94
CA ALA A 196 -5.43 -15.82 9.13
C ALA A 196 -5.34 -14.29 9.26
N GLY A 197 -4.16 -13.72 9.08
CA GLY A 197 -3.96 -12.27 9.09
C GLY A 197 -4.71 -11.54 7.96
N GLN A 198 -4.76 -12.12 6.78
CA GLN A 198 -5.55 -11.54 5.67
C GLN A 198 -7.05 -11.54 5.95
N ARG A 199 -7.60 -12.56 6.61
CA ARG A 199 -9.02 -12.58 7.02
C ARG A 199 -9.36 -11.43 7.96
N GLU A 200 -8.43 -11.08 8.84
CA GLU A 200 -8.57 -9.95 9.77
C GLU A 200 -8.19 -8.60 9.15
N GLN A 201 -7.96 -8.57 7.84
CA GLN A 201 -7.57 -7.36 7.09
C GLN A 201 -6.26 -6.72 7.62
N ILE A 202 -5.36 -7.54 8.12
CA ILE A 202 -4.02 -7.09 8.49
C ILE A 202 -3.20 -6.94 7.20
N PRO A 203 -2.49 -5.81 7.02
CA PRO A 203 -1.61 -5.62 5.87
C PRO A 203 -0.58 -6.74 5.74
N ALA A 204 -0.36 -7.23 4.52
CA ALA A 204 0.57 -8.34 4.26
C ALA A 204 1.98 -8.07 4.82
N VAL A 205 2.44 -6.81 4.73
CA VAL A 205 3.73 -6.39 5.29
C VAL A 205 3.78 -6.60 6.81
N HIS A 206 2.70 -6.33 7.53
CA HIS A 206 2.64 -6.51 8.98
C HIS A 206 2.53 -7.99 9.37
N ILE A 207 1.84 -8.82 8.57
CA ILE A 207 1.82 -10.26 8.81
C ILE A 207 3.23 -10.85 8.70
N MET A 208 3.96 -10.45 7.64
CA MET A 208 5.34 -10.90 7.44
C MET A 208 6.29 -10.35 8.51
N GLU A 209 6.11 -9.10 8.92
CA GLU A 209 6.92 -8.49 9.98
C GLU A 209 6.66 -9.15 11.34
N MET A 210 5.41 -9.52 11.66
CA MET A 210 5.09 -10.29 12.86
C MET A 210 5.81 -11.65 12.86
N ALA A 211 5.88 -12.32 11.70
CA ALA A 211 6.64 -13.56 11.56
C ALA A 211 8.16 -13.33 11.77
N ASN A 212 8.69 -12.22 11.27
CA ASN A 212 10.10 -11.84 11.49
C ASN A 212 10.37 -11.52 12.97
N ILE A 213 9.48 -10.80 13.64
CA ILE A 213 9.61 -10.44 15.05
C ILE A 213 9.76 -11.69 15.91
N PHE A 214 8.91 -12.68 15.71
CA PHE A 214 8.94 -13.91 16.49
C PHE A 214 9.84 -15.00 15.92
N GLY A 215 10.48 -14.78 14.78
CA GLY A 215 11.30 -15.78 14.08
C GLY A 215 12.51 -16.31 14.87
N GLY A 216 12.86 -15.66 15.99
CA GLY A 216 13.86 -16.14 16.94
C GLY A 216 13.36 -17.21 17.89
N VAL A 217 12.03 -17.30 18.09
CA VAL A 217 11.37 -18.15 19.12
C VAL A 217 10.28 -19.06 18.55
N ILE A 218 9.79 -18.81 17.34
CA ILE A 218 8.76 -19.59 16.64
C ILE A 218 9.22 -19.87 15.20
N ASP A 219 9.20 -21.13 14.80
CA ASP A 219 9.33 -21.52 13.39
C ASP A 219 7.94 -21.49 12.73
N PHE A 220 7.62 -20.43 12.01
CA PHE A 220 6.31 -20.25 11.39
C PHE A 220 6.00 -21.23 10.25
N ILE A 221 6.95 -22.08 9.86
CA ILE A 221 6.71 -23.17 8.90
C ILE A 221 6.24 -24.43 9.65
N LEU A 222 6.80 -24.68 10.85
CA LEU A 222 6.62 -25.94 11.56
C LEU A 222 5.79 -25.85 12.82
N ASP A 223 5.82 -24.72 13.54
CA ASP A 223 5.25 -24.60 14.88
C ASP A 223 3.75 -24.24 14.95
N PRO A 224 3.21 -23.33 14.08
CA PRO A 224 1.81 -22.91 14.20
C PRO A 224 0.82 -24.08 14.08
N ARG A 225 -0.21 -24.04 14.90
CA ARG A 225 -1.31 -25.04 14.93
C ARG A 225 -2.65 -24.36 14.77
N ILE A 226 -3.62 -25.11 14.27
CA ILE A 226 -5.02 -24.70 14.28
C ILE A 226 -5.43 -24.39 15.72
N GLY A 227 -6.05 -23.22 15.92
CA GLY A 227 -6.44 -22.71 17.23
C GLY A 227 -5.39 -21.81 17.92
N ASP A 228 -4.18 -21.70 17.38
CA ASP A 228 -3.22 -20.71 17.84
C ASP A 228 -3.76 -19.29 17.56
N GLN A 229 -3.49 -18.36 18.45
CA GLN A 229 -4.03 -17.01 18.40
C GLN A 229 -2.92 -15.96 18.29
N PHE A 230 -3.25 -14.87 17.63
CA PHE A 230 -2.36 -13.72 17.57
C PHE A 230 -3.14 -12.40 17.74
N SER A 231 -2.43 -11.38 18.17
CA SER A 231 -2.92 -10.01 18.13
C SER A 231 -1.78 -9.06 17.73
N ILE A 232 -2.15 -7.96 17.10
CA ILE A 232 -1.21 -6.96 16.62
C ILE A 232 -1.78 -5.56 16.84
N LEU A 233 -0.94 -4.67 17.34
CA LEU A 233 -1.19 -3.24 17.46
C LEU A 233 -0.18 -2.53 16.56
N TYR A 234 -0.66 -1.71 15.62
CA TYR A 234 0.18 -0.99 14.68
C TYR A 234 -0.40 0.39 14.36
N ASP A 235 0.44 1.25 13.83
CA ASP A 235 0.05 2.57 13.40
C ASP A 235 -0.51 2.57 11.98
N GLU A 236 -1.54 3.37 11.74
CA GLU A 236 -2.06 3.74 10.43
C GLU A 236 -1.83 5.24 10.21
N LYS A 237 -1.41 5.61 9.00
CA LYS A 237 -1.09 6.98 8.61
C LYS A 237 -2.22 7.57 7.79
N PHE A 238 -2.67 8.75 8.17
CA PHE A 238 -3.71 9.50 7.47
C PHE A 238 -3.20 10.89 7.10
N LEU A 239 -3.61 11.38 5.93
CA LEU A 239 -3.37 12.74 5.48
C LEU A 239 -4.72 13.33 5.05
N ASP A 240 -5.11 14.45 5.67
CA ASP A 240 -6.40 15.12 5.40
C ASP A 240 -7.62 14.17 5.54
N GLY A 241 -7.54 13.18 6.45
CA GLY A 241 -8.55 12.18 6.71
C GLY A 241 -8.52 10.97 5.77
N GLU A 242 -7.66 10.95 4.76
CA GLU A 242 -7.46 9.82 3.86
C GLU A 242 -6.34 8.91 4.35
N PHE A 243 -6.55 7.59 4.26
CA PHE A 243 -5.51 6.60 4.57
C PHE A 243 -4.39 6.67 3.53
N VAL A 244 -3.16 6.89 4.00
CA VAL A 244 -1.99 7.05 3.13
C VAL A 244 -0.91 5.98 3.36
N GLY A 245 -1.13 5.08 4.29
CA GLY A 245 -0.21 3.95 4.51
C GLY A 245 -0.21 3.43 5.94
N ASN A 246 0.53 2.37 6.14
CA ASN A 246 0.73 1.78 7.46
C ASN A 246 2.00 2.35 8.11
N GLY A 247 1.99 2.42 9.43
CA GLY A 247 3.15 2.74 10.23
C GLY A 247 3.84 1.49 10.76
N GLU A 248 4.37 1.59 11.96
CA GLU A 248 5.14 0.54 12.62
C GLU A 248 4.23 -0.39 13.44
N ILE A 249 4.65 -1.63 13.62
CA ILE A 249 4.05 -2.49 14.65
C ILE A 249 4.54 -2.00 16.01
N LEU A 250 3.61 -1.64 16.89
CA LEU A 250 3.91 -1.18 18.24
C LEU A 250 4.04 -2.34 19.22
N ALA A 251 3.15 -3.32 19.10
CA ALA A 251 3.18 -4.52 19.91
C ALA A 251 2.51 -5.68 19.16
N THR A 252 2.96 -6.89 19.44
CA THR A 252 2.33 -8.09 18.93
C THR A 252 2.39 -9.20 19.95
N ARG A 253 1.38 -10.07 19.93
CA ARG A 253 1.28 -11.25 20.77
C ARG A 253 0.97 -12.46 19.91
N PHE A 254 1.61 -13.56 20.19
CA PHE A 254 1.33 -14.85 19.57
C PHE A 254 1.18 -15.92 20.64
N VAL A 255 0.15 -16.73 20.56
CA VAL A 255 -0.06 -17.90 21.44
C VAL A 255 0.14 -19.13 20.59
N ASN A 256 1.21 -19.86 20.82
CA ASN A 256 1.52 -21.09 20.13
C ASN A 256 1.45 -22.26 21.11
N GLN A 257 0.55 -23.18 20.83
CA GLN A 257 0.37 -24.39 21.67
C GLN A 257 0.22 -24.08 23.18
N GLY A 258 -0.49 -22.98 23.50
CA GLY A 258 -0.71 -22.53 24.87
C GLY A 258 0.42 -21.67 25.47
N LYS A 259 1.58 -21.57 24.82
CA LYS A 259 2.65 -20.68 25.24
C LYS A 259 2.47 -19.30 24.62
N THR A 260 2.47 -18.26 25.46
CA THR A 260 2.31 -16.87 25.01
C THR A 260 3.67 -16.22 24.79
N PHE A 261 3.83 -15.59 23.63
CA PHE A 261 4.95 -14.73 23.26
C PHE A 261 4.42 -13.31 23.07
N ILE A 262 5.09 -12.32 23.62
CA ILE A 262 4.76 -10.90 23.49
C ILE A 262 6.01 -10.18 23.02
N ALA A 263 5.85 -9.29 22.05
CA ALA A 263 6.90 -8.43 21.60
C ALA A 263 6.39 -6.98 21.57
N VAL A 264 7.18 -6.07 22.12
CA VAL A 264 6.90 -4.63 22.15
C VAL A 264 8.04 -3.91 21.47
N ARG A 265 7.69 -2.97 20.61
CA ARG A 265 8.67 -2.11 19.93
C ARG A 265 9.31 -1.16 20.96
N TYR A 266 10.62 -1.13 20.97
CA TYR A 266 11.40 -0.25 21.83
C TYR A 266 12.53 0.41 21.03
N ILE A 267 12.83 1.64 21.38
CA ILE A 267 13.96 2.40 20.84
C ILE A 267 14.93 2.55 22.01
N ASP A 268 16.13 2.01 21.86
CA ASP A 268 17.15 2.09 22.90
C ASP A 268 17.82 3.48 22.98
N GLU A 269 18.77 3.64 23.92
CA GLU A 269 19.46 4.91 24.14
C GLU A 269 20.36 5.28 22.94
N GLU A 270 20.79 4.30 22.16
CA GLU A 270 21.59 4.47 20.94
C GLU A 270 20.69 4.79 19.71
N GLY A 271 19.37 4.74 19.86
CA GLY A 271 18.39 4.99 18.80
C GLY A 271 18.09 3.76 17.92
N GLU A 272 18.60 2.58 18.29
CA GLU A 272 18.31 1.33 17.59
C GLU A 272 16.91 0.84 17.93
N ILE A 273 16.21 0.38 16.89
CA ILE A 273 14.83 -0.10 17.01
C ILE A 273 14.81 -1.61 17.10
N GLY A 274 14.24 -2.12 18.18
CA GLY A 274 14.09 -3.55 18.43
C GLY A 274 12.69 -3.94 18.90
N TYR A 275 12.47 -5.24 18.96
CA TYR A 275 11.28 -5.84 19.55
C TYR A 275 11.71 -6.75 20.71
N TYR A 276 11.17 -6.47 21.86
CA TYR A 276 11.59 -7.11 23.12
C TYR A 276 10.40 -7.72 23.86
N SER A 277 10.66 -8.81 24.55
CA SER A 277 9.68 -9.38 25.49
C SER A 277 9.42 -8.39 26.66
N PRO A 278 8.35 -8.57 27.44
CA PRO A 278 8.12 -7.77 28.64
C PRO A 278 9.27 -7.85 29.67
N ASP A 279 10.09 -8.91 29.60
CA ASP A 279 11.24 -9.12 30.48
C ASP A 279 12.54 -8.52 29.89
N GLY A 280 12.46 -7.85 28.73
CA GLY A 280 13.58 -7.17 28.06
C GLY A 280 14.46 -8.08 27.20
N GLU A 281 14.02 -9.31 26.90
CA GLU A 281 14.76 -10.19 25.98
C GLU A 281 14.43 -9.85 24.53
N SER A 282 15.47 -9.76 23.67
CA SER A 282 15.28 -9.53 22.24
C SER A 282 14.51 -10.69 21.60
N MET A 283 13.45 -10.37 20.86
CA MET A 283 12.62 -11.35 20.15
C MET A 283 13.18 -11.68 18.75
N ARG A 284 14.07 -10.84 18.22
CA ARG A 284 14.83 -11.09 17.00
C ARG A 284 16.18 -11.73 17.33
N LYS A 285 16.60 -12.65 16.47
CA LYS A 285 17.98 -13.16 16.44
C LYS A 285 18.84 -12.33 15.52
#